data_0e153fbe1670204b3d48761eb728e28a
#
_entry.id   0e153fbe1670204b3d48761eb728e28a
#
_cell.length_a   1.000
_cell.length_b   1.000
_cell.length_c   1.000
_cell.angle_alpha   90.00
_cell.angle_beta   90.00
_cell.angle_gamma   90.00
#
_symmetry.space_group_name_H-M   'P 1'
#
loop_
_entity.id
_entity.type
_entity.pdbx_description
1 polymer ?
#
loop_
_entity_poly.entity_id
_entity_poly.type
_entity_poly.pdbx_seq_one_letter_code
_entity_poly.pdbx_strand_id
1 'polypeptide(L)'
;MPSDRRRILFLCTGNAARSQMAEALARLDYGDLLDPVSAGSRPAGFVHPLAVHAIEELGVRMDHARSKSAEEFLEEPFDLVVTVCDSAAADCPTWPKARHLVHWSIEDPSFVRGSDEERAEAFRATRDELRRRIDSLMEALRRSHPKRTDVDLLKEGAGVLADLMAVHGLKPQEILEEKIEGRATATTRFAKRNRALELRVRSGVTIAVYSAGGRQIPHPDYMERLGVAALMRYPGLSKDPLDTFRRLRADLIRFARPFLTGNALKQFARLAAKSHKEPGPAKSAQEK
;
A
#
# COMPACT_ATOMS: atom_id res chain seq x y z
N MET A 1 -3.64 4.80 20.45
CA MET A 1 -2.40 4.02 20.23
C MET A 1 -1.63 4.74 19.13
N PRO A 2 -0.34 5.10 19.29
CA PRO A 2 0.41 5.67 18.18
C PRO A 2 0.45 4.64 17.04
N SER A 3 0.15 5.08 15.83
CA SER A 3 0.17 4.22 14.65
C SER A 3 1.61 3.76 14.43
N ASP A 4 1.79 2.50 14.08
CA ASP A 4 3.12 1.91 13.79
C ASP A 4 3.67 2.35 12.43
N ARG A 5 2.94 3.23 11.73
CA ARG A 5 3.31 3.77 10.44
C ARG A 5 4.32 4.90 10.62
N ARG A 6 5.33 4.94 9.76
CA ARG A 6 6.29 6.04 9.73
C ARG A 6 5.60 7.30 9.25
N ARG A 7 5.73 8.38 10.00
CA ARG A 7 5.19 9.68 9.61
C ARG A 7 6.12 10.37 8.63
N ILE A 8 5.59 10.71 7.45
CA ILE A 8 6.33 11.40 6.40
C ILE A 8 5.61 12.69 6.05
N LEU A 9 6.38 13.79 6.00
CA LEU A 9 5.91 15.08 5.56
C LEU A 9 6.51 15.42 4.19
N PHE A 10 5.65 15.66 3.19
CA PHE A 10 6.04 16.19 1.90
C PHE A 10 5.84 17.72 1.87
N LEU A 11 6.92 18.47 1.60
CA LEU A 11 6.91 19.93 1.58
C LEU A 11 7.15 20.49 0.19
N CYS A 12 6.34 21.44 -0.21
CA CYS A 12 6.61 22.33 -1.34
C CYS A 12 6.28 23.77 -0.96
N THR A 13 6.39 24.72 -1.87
CA THR A 13 6.05 26.12 -1.56
C THR A 13 4.56 26.29 -1.32
N GLY A 14 3.71 25.95 -2.30
CA GLY A 14 2.27 26.27 -2.28
C GLY A 14 1.37 25.19 -1.69
N ASN A 15 1.84 23.97 -1.48
CA ASN A 15 1.00 22.82 -1.14
C ASN A 15 -0.24 22.70 -2.04
N ALA A 16 -0.06 22.97 -3.32
CA ALA A 16 -1.14 22.96 -4.33
C ALA A 16 -1.04 21.78 -5.31
N ALA A 17 0.18 21.33 -5.64
CA ALA A 17 0.40 20.29 -6.64
C ALA A 17 1.35 19.18 -6.14
N ARG A 18 2.67 19.38 -6.27
CA ARG A 18 3.69 18.33 -6.04
C ARG A 18 3.57 17.61 -4.72
N SER A 19 3.52 18.33 -3.61
CA SER A 19 3.41 17.71 -2.27
C SER A 19 2.05 17.04 -2.04
N GLN A 20 0.97 17.56 -2.63
CA GLN A 20 -0.35 16.93 -2.59
C GLN A 20 -0.37 15.60 -3.35
N MET A 21 0.19 15.58 -4.56
CA MET A 21 0.33 14.34 -5.32
C MET A 21 1.24 13.34 -4.60
N ALA A 22 2.34 13.79 -3.99
CA ALA A 22 3.23 12.92 -3.22
C ALA A 22 2.52 12.28 -2.00
N GLU A 23 1.74 13.06 -1.25
CA GLU A 23 0.91 12.55 -0.15
C GLU A 23 -0.06 11.47 -0.63
N ALA A 24 -0.80 11.76 -1.71
CA ALA A 24 -1.78 10.84 -2.27
C ALA A 24 -1.14 9.53 -2.76
N LEU A 25 -0.02 9.62 -3.49
CA LEU A 25 0.73 8.45 -3.99
C LEU A 25 1.32 7.61 -2.85
N ALA A 26 1.94 8.26 -1.86
CA ALA A 26 2.49 7.55 -0.70
C ALA A 26 1.40 6.85 0.11
N ARG A 27 0.21 7.45 0.21
CA ARG A 27 -0.96 6.85 0.86
C ARG A 27 -1.51 5.68 0.05
N LEU A 28 -1.58 5.82 -1.28
CA LEU A 28 -2.05 4.76 -2.19
C LEU A 28 -1.13 3.54 -2.16
N ASP A 29 0.17 3.76 -2.36
CA ASP A 29 1.11 2.66 -2.58
C ASP A 29 1.70 2.09 -1.28
N TYR A 30 1.70 2.86 -0.18
CA TYR A 30 2.39 2.53 1.08
C TYR A 30 1.61 2.95 2.33
N GLY A 31 0.30 3.20 2.24
CA GLY A 31 -0.53 3.63 3.37
C GLY A 31 -0.52 2.67 4.57
N ASP A 32 -0.16 1.42 4.35
CA ASP A 32 0.01 0.43 5.42
C ASP A 32 1.29 0.66 6.24
N LEU A 33 2.31 1.26 5.64
CA LEU A 33 3.64 1.49 6.22
C LEU A 33 3.88 2.94 6.58
N LEU A 34 3.19 3.85 5.89
CA LEU A 34 3.38 5.28 6.00
C LEU A 34 2.11 5.97 6.49
N ASP A 35 2.32 7.04 7.26
CA ASP A 35 1.33 8.06 7.55
C ASP A 35 1.78 9.36 6.85
N PRO A 36 1.49 9.50 5.53
CA PRO A 36 1.94 10.65 4.75
C PRO A 36 1.03 11.85 4.99
N VAL A 37 1.66 13.00 5.13
CA VAL A 37 1.02 14.32 5.12
C VAL A 37 1.78 15.25 4.20
N SER A 38 1.15 16.34 3.76
CA SER A 38 1.81 17.36 2.96
C SER A 38 1.55 18.77 3.49
N ALA A 39 2.47 19.69 3.27
CA ALA A 39 2.31 21.09 3.63
C ALA A 39 3.10 22.01 2.69
N GLY A 40 2.89 23.31 2.84
CA GLY A 40 3.59 24.37 2.08
C GLY A 40 4.17 25.42 2.99
N SER A 41 5.34 25.97 2.63
CA SER A 41 5.92 27.12 3.32
C SER A 41 5.09 28.41 3.10
N ARG A 42 4.36 28.48 1.98
CA ARG A 42 3.44 29.56 1.62
C ARG A 42 2.21 28.94 0.92
N PRO A 43 1.27 28.39 1.70
CA PRO A 43 0.14 27.63 1.14
C PRO A 43 -0.71 28.47 0.20
N ALA A 44 -1.08 27.91 -0.95
CA ALA A 44 -1.84 28.60 -1.98
C ALA A 44 -3.35 28.73 -1.64
N GLY A 45 -3.82 28.01 -0.62
CA GLY A 45 -5.23 27.99 -0.23
C GLY A 45 -6.13 27.04 -1.05
N PHE A 46 -5.59 26.40 -2.09
CA PHE A 46 -6.31 25.43 -2.92
C PHE A 46 -5.40 24.32 -3.41
N VAL A 47 -5.98 23.21 -3.83
CA VAL A 47 -5.29 22.13 -4.55
C VAL A 47 -5.52 22.29 -6.04
N HIS A 48 -4.45 22.23 -6.84
CA HIS A 48 -4.50 22.47 -8.26
C HIS A 48 -5.38 21.41 -8.98
N PRO A 49 -6.38 21.81 -9.80
CA PRO A 49 -7.30 20.87 -10.43
C PRO A 49 -6.62 19.77 -11.25
N LEU A 50 -5.55 20.10 -11.99
CA LEU A 50 -4.79 19.12 -12.76
C LEU A 50 -4.01 18.15 -11.86
N ALA A 51 -3.61 18.54 -10.64
CA ALA A 51 -3.00 17.63 -9.69
C ALA A 51 -4.04 16.63 -9.15
N VAL A 52 -5.25 17.12 -8.85
CA VAL A 52 -6.38 16.27 -8.47
C VAL A 52 -6.69 15.29 -9.60
N HIS A 53 -6.86 15.79 -10.81
CA HIS A 53 -7.18 14.96 -11.98
C HIS A 53 -6.12 13.87 -12.23
N ALA A 54 -4.84 14.22 -12.18
CA ALA A 54 -3.75 13.27 -12.39
C ALA A 54 -3.73 12.12 -11.35
N ILE A 55 -4.16 12.38 -10.11
CA ILE A 55 -4.28 11.36 -9.07
C ILE A 55 -5.57 10.54 -9.23
N GLU A 56 -6.68 11.19 -9.58
CA GLU A 56 -7.97 10.51 -9.79
C GLU A 56 -7.94 9.54 -10.97
N GLU A 57 -7.10 9.74 -11.97
CA GLU A 57 -6.82 8.77 -13.04
C GLU A 57 -6.31 7.41 -12.49
N LEU A 58 -5.74 7.39 -11.28
CA LEU A 58 -5.31 6.17 -10.60
C LEU A 58 -6.42 5.52 -9.74
N GLY A 59 -7.65 6.04 -9.81
CA GLY A 59 -8.79 5.57 -9.01
C GLY A 59 -8.79 6.07 -7.57
N VAL A 60 -7.98 7.07 -7.23
CA VAL A 60 -7.87 7.64 -5.88
C VAL A 60 -8.63 8.96 -5.81
N ARG A 61 -9.56 9.08 -4.86
CA ARG A 61 -10.28 10.34 -4.62
C ARG A 61 -9.47 11.27 -3.73
N MET A 62 -9.48 12.56 -4.07
CA MET A 62 -8.81 13.61 -3.31
C MET A 62 -9.79 14.56 -2.59
N ASP A 63 -10.98 14.10 -2.24
CA ASP A 63 -12.06 14.92 -1.66
C ASP A 63 -11.67 15.65 -0.36
N HIS A 64 -10.69 15.11 0.37
CA HIS A 64 -10.23 15.68 1.64
C HIS A 64 -8.92 16.47 1.51
N ALA A 65 -8.41 16.61 0.27
CA ALA A 65 -7.17 17.32 0.04
C ALA A 65 -7.37 18.83 0.27
N ARG A 66 -6.50 19.41 1.09
CA ARG A 66 -6.48 20.85 1.34
C ARG A 66 -5.06 21.38 1.33
N SER A 67 -4.87 22.61 0.92
CA SER A 67 -3.60 23.32 1.06
C SER A 67 -3.38 23.66 2.54
N LYS A 68 -2.26 23.20 3.09
CA LYS A 68 -1.91 23.25 4.54
C LYS A 68 -0.63 24.05 4.74
N SER A 69 -0.56 24.83 5.82
CA SER A 69 0.70 25.51 6.20
C SER A 69 1.67 24.50 6.83
N ALA A 70 2.96 24.68 6.54
CA ALA A 70 4.02 23.98 7.24
C ALA A 70 4.01 24.25 8.76
N GLU A 71 3.53 25.42 9.17
CA GLU A 71 3.38 25.82 10.58
C GLU A 71 2.46 24.89 11.37
N GLU A 72 1.44 24.29 10.71
CA GLU A 72 0.52 23.36 11.36
C GLU A 72 1.24 22.12 11.94
N PHE A 73 2.45 21.81 11.43
CA PHE A 73 3.17 20.57 11.71
C PHE A 73 4.52 20.75 12.42
N LEU A 74 4.93 21.98 12.76
CA LEU A 74 6.26 22.27 13.34
C LEU A 74 6.50 21.52 14.65
N GLU A 75 5.47 21.34 15.47
CA GLU A 75 5.56 20.67 16.75
C GLU A 75 5.41 19.13 16.66
N GLU A 76 5.09 18.62 15.48
CA GLU A 76 4.86 17.20 15.28
C GLU A 76 6.15 16.45 14.94
N PRO A 77 6.35 15.24 15.49
CA PRO A 77 7.50 14.42 15.13
C PRO A 77 7.27 13.74 13.76
N PHE A 78 8.31 13.78 12.92
CA PHE A 78 8.35 13.06 11.65
C PHE A 78 9.57 12.14 11.58
N ASP A 79 9.36 10.94 11.05
CA ASP A 79 10.47 10.05 10.74
C ASP A 79 11.24 10.57 9.52
N LEU A 80 10.53 11.23 8.60
CA LEU A 80 11.12 11.79 7.40
C LEU A 80 10.38 13.05 6.95
N VAL A 81 11.12 14.06 6.54
CA VAL A 81 10.63 15.26 5.84
C VAL A 81 11.25 15.27 4.44
N VAL A 82 10.41 15.37 3.42
CA VAL A 82 10.81 15.40 2.01
C VAL A 82 10.41 16.73 1.41
N THR A 83 11.38 17.56 1.04
CA THR A 83 11.11 18.77 0.26
C THR A 83 11.10 18.41 -1.22
N VAL A 84 10.05 18.82 -1.96
CA VAL A 84 9.84 18.46 -3.36
C VAL A 84 10.03 19.62 -4.34
N CYS A 85 10.65 20.70 -3.91
CA CYS A 85 11.05 21.83 -4.77
C CYS A 85 12.21 22.61 -4.11
N ASP A 86 13.03 23.24 -4.96
CA ASP A 86 14.23 23.97 -4.51
C ASP A 86 13.89 25.17 -3.63
N SER A 87 12.81 25.90 -3.94
CA SER A 87 12.34 27.02 -3.12
C SER A 87 11.91 26.56 -1.72
N ALA A 88 11.25 25.40 -1.60
CA ALA A 88 10.89 24.88 -0.29
C ALA A 88 12.12 24.41 0.50
N ALA A 89 13.18 23.93 -0.18
CA ALA A 89 14.41 23.56 0.48
C ALA A 89 15.15 24.80 1.05
N ALA A 90 15.09 25.94 0.36
CA ALA A 90 15.69 27.19 0.80
C ALA A 90 14.88 27.90 1.90
N ASP A 91 13.55 27.88 1.78
CA ASP A 91 12.61 28.56 2.67
C ASP A 91 12.11 27.65 3.83
N CYS A 92 12.53 26.39 3.83
CA CYS A 92 12.03 25.43 4.81
C CYS A 92 12.58 25.75 6.19
N PRO A 93 11.70 25.94 7.19
CA PRO A 93 12.15 26.05 8.57
C PRO A 93 12.95 24.79 8.96
N THR A 94 13.94 24.96 9.80
CA THR A 94 14.60 23.82 10.43
C THR A 94 13.53 22.95 11.10
N TRP A 95 13.54 21.67 10.79
CA TRP A 95 12.60 20.70 11.35
C TRP A 95 13.25 19.95 12.52
N PRO A 96 13.22 20.49 13.76
CA PRO A 96 14.03 19.96 14.87
C PRO A 96 13.62 18.55 15.28
N LYS A 97 12.37 18.18 14.99
CA LYS A 97 11.79 16.89 15.36
C LYS A 97 11.76 15.87 14.20
N ALA A 98 12.35 16.22 13.04
CA ALA A 98 12.54 15.27 11.95
C ALA A 98 13.77 14.42 12.18
N ARG A 99 13.64 13.10 12.01
CA ARG A 99 14.80 12.20 12.11
C ARG A 99 15.67 12.27 10.86
N HIS A 100 15.06 12.46 9.70
CA HIS A 100 15.74 12.55 8.41
C HIS A 100 15.13 13.63 7.55
N LEU A 101 15.97 14.27 6.74
CA LEU A 101 15.60 15.25 5.72
C LEU A 101 16.08 14.76 4.36
N VAL A 102 15.21 14.80 3.37
CA VAL A 102 15.53 14.46 1.97
C VAL A 102 15.02 15.57 1.07
N HIS A 103 15.81 15.91 0.06
CA HIS A 103 15.42 16.89 -0.94
C HIS A 103 15.28 16.25 -2.32
N TRP A 104 14.15 16.53 -2.99
CA TRP A 104 13.90 16.19 -4.37
C TRP A 104 13.68 17.47 -5.18
N SER A 105 14.60 17.78 -6.08
CA SER A 105 14.37 18.84 -7.06
C SER A 105 13.39 18.32 -8.12
N ILE A 106 12.16 18.82 -8.09
CA ILE A 106 11.08 18.46 -9.03
C ILE A 106 10.50 19.75 -9.59
N GLU A 107 10.52 19.88 -10.91
CA GLU A 107 9.94 21.04 -11.61
C GLU A 107 8.47 21.21 -11.31
N ASP A 108 8.02 22.46 -11.28
CA ASP A 108 6.60 22.76 -11.02
C ASP A 108 5.79 22.61 -12.31
N PRO A 109 4.88 21.62 -12.38
CA PRO A 109 4.07 21.42 -13.58
C PRO A 109 3.10 22.58 -13.87
N SER A 110 2.83 23.42 -12.88
CA SER A 110 1.93 24.56 -13.05
C SER A 110 2.53 25.69 -13.92
N PHE A 111 3.85 25.68 -14.13
CA PHE A 111 4.50 26.65 -15.01
C PHE A 111 4.51 26.24 -16.49
N VAL A 112 4.14 25.00 -16.80
CA VAL A 112 4.04 24.56 -18.20
C VAL A 112 2.91 25.31 -18.89
N ARG A 113 3.28 25.95 -20.02
CA ARG A 113 2.34 26.69 -20.89
C ARG A 113 2.04 25.82 -22.10
N GLY A 114 0.84 25.95 -22.64
CA GLY A 114 0.39 25.19 -23.81
C GLY A 114 -1.09 24.88 -23.74
N SER A 115 -1.52 23.92 -24.54
CA SER A 115 -2.87 23.38 -24.53
C SER A 115 -3.23 22.72 -23.18
N ASP A 116 -4.49 22.49 -22.93
CA ASP A 116 -4.94 21.82 -21.71
C ASP A 116 -4.37 20.39 -21.61
N GLU A 117 -4.20 19.71 -22.75
CA GLU A 117 -3.60 18.38 -22.80
C GLU A 117 -2.10 18.40 -22.44
N GLU A 118 -1.33 19.36 -23.00
CA GLU A 118 0.10 19.51 -22.67
C GLU A 118 0.30 19.83 -21.19
N ARG A 119 -0.58 20.66 -20.63
CA ARG A 119 -0.58 20.95 -19.19
C ARG A 119 -0.94 19.72 -18.34
N ALA A 120 -1.97 18.98 -18.74
CA ALA A 120 -2.36 17.75 -18.04
C ALA A 120 -1.23 16.71 -18.09
N GLU A 121 -0.55 16.56 -19.22
CA GLU A 121 0.58 15.65 -19.38
C GLU A 121 1.76 16.04 -18.47
N ALA A 122 2.04 17.31 -18.29
CA ALA A 122 3.06 17.77 -17.34
C ALA A 122 2.75 17.33 -15.90
N PHE A 123 1.47 17.35 -15.49
CA PHE A 123 1.05 16.85 -14.19
C PHE A 123 1.16 15.32 -14.08
N ARG A 124 0.83 14.57 -15.13
CA ARG A 124 1.03 13.10 -15.18
C ARG A 124 2.52 12.75 -15.08
N ALA A 125 3.37 13.43 -15.84
CA ALA A 125 4.81 13.24 -15.79
C ALA A 125 5.38 13.51 -14.38
N THR A 126 4.93 14.59 -13.74
CA THR A 126 5.32 14.92 -12.35
C THR A 126 4.81 13.87 -11.35
N ARG A 127 3.58 13.39 -11.51
CA ARG A 127 3.00 12.29 -10.72
C ARG A 127 3.88 11.05 -10.81
N ASP A 128 4.24 10.66 -12.02
CA ASP A 128 5.01 9.43 -12.27
C ASP A 128 6.45 9.56 -11.77
N GLU A 129 7.05 10.75 -11.84
CA GLU A 129 8.36 11.05 -11.24
C GLU A 129 8.28 10.95 -9.72
N LEU A 130 7.28 11.56 -9.09
CA LEU A 130 7.06 11.47 -7.64
C LEU A 130 6.91 10.01 -7.19
N ARG A 131 6.13 9.21 -7.92
CA ARG A 131 5.93 7.78 -7.63
C ARG A 131 7.23 7.01 -7.67
N ARG A 132 8.06 7.21 -8.71
CA ARG A 132 9.39 6.60 -8.81
C ARG A 132 10.30 6.99 -7.64
N ARG A 133 10.28 8.24 -7.20
CA ARG A 133 11.09 8.70 -6.06
C ARG A 133 10.59 8.14 -4.74
N ILE A 134 9.30 8.02 -4.54
CA ILE A 134 8.71 7.36 -3.36
C ILE A 134 9.11 5.87 -3.35
N ASP A 135 9.02 5.16 -4.47
CA ASP A 135 9.46 3.77 -4.58
C ASP A 135 10.95 3.62 -4.22
N SER A 136 11.81 4.51 -4.75
CA SER A 136 13.25 4.52 -4.47
C SER A 136 13.55 4.82 -3.00
N LEU A 137 12.81 5.76 -2.40
CA LEU A 137 12.90 6.07 -0.98
C LEU A 137 12.53 4.87 -0.12
N MET A 138 11.44 4.20 -0.43
CA MET A 138 11.01 3.01 0.31
C MET A 138 12.03 1.88 0.20
N GLU A 139 12.64 1.71 -0.95
CA GLU A 139 13.74 0.76 -1.14
C GLU A 139 14.97 1.14 -0.30
N ALA A 140 15.35 2.41 -0.24
CA ALA A 140 16.46 2.90 0.59
C ALA A 140 16.17 2.73 2.08
N LEU A 141 14.94 3.02 2.53
CA LEU A 141 14.52 2.82 3.92
C LEU A 141 14.56 1.35 4.35
N ARG A 142 14.34 0.43 3.42
CA ARG A 142 14.51 -1.02 3.67
C ARG A 142 15.98 -1.40 3.81
N ARG A 143 16.85 -0.89 2.93
CA ARG A 143 18.30 -1.17 2.97
C ARG A 143 18.97 -0.61 4.22
N SER A 144 18.50 0.54 4.73
CA SER A 144 19.03 1.14 5.95
C SER A 144 18.65 0.39 7.23
N HIS A 145 17.73 -0.57 7.15
CA HIS A 145 17.42 -1.51 8.23
C HIS A 145 17.81 -2.93 7.81
N PRO A 146 19.11 -3.27 7.83
CA PRO A 146 19.63 -4.49 7.22
C PRO A 146 19.25 -5.79 7.94
N LYS A 147 18.22 -5.82 8.77
CA LYS A 147 17.93 -6.97 9.62
C LYS A 147 16.91 -7.97 9.06
N ARG A 148 16.14 -7.63 8.02
CA ARG A 148 15.24 -8.61 7.39
C ARG A 148 14.96 -8.26 5.93
N THR A 149 15.33 -9.14 5.03
CA THR A 149 14.86 -9.10 3.62
C THR A 149 13.42 -9.59 3.53
N ASP A 150 12.72 -9.37 2.42
CA ASP A 150 11.41 -9.97 2.16
C ASP A 150 11.48 -11.50 2.20
N VAL A 151 12.61 -12.09 1.79
CA VAL A 151 12.91 -13.53 1.91
C VAL A 151 13.02 -13.96 3.38
N ASP A 152 13.79 -13.21 4.19
CA ASP A 152 13.93 -13.53 5.62
C ASP A 152 12.59 -13.42 6.34
N LEU A 153 11.83 -12.34 6.07
CA LEU A 153 10.51 -12.16 6.63
C LEU A 153 9.54 -13.29 6.22
N LEU A 154 9.58 -13.67 4.94
CA LEU A 154 8.76 -14.78 4.44
C LEU A 154 9.17 -16.11 5.05
N LYS A 155 10.48 -16.37 5.23
CA LYS A 155 11.01 -17.58 5.84
C LYS A 155 10.56 -17.71 7.29
N GLU A 156 10.73 -16.65 8.07
CA GLU A 156 10.29 -16.62 9.47
C GLU A 156 8.75 -16.71 9.57
N GLY A 157 8.04 -15.97 8.72
CA GLY A 157 6.57 -15.98 8.67
C GLY A 157 5.99 -17.33 8.25
N ALA A 158 6.61 -18.01 7.29
CA ALA A 158 6.24 -19.38 6.95
C ALA A 158 6.45 -20.33 8.14
N GLY A 159 7.49 -20.10 8.95
CA GLY A 159 7.71 -20.83 10.20
C GLY A 159 6.55 -20.70 11.21
N VAL A 160 5.93 -19.51 11.29
CA VAL A 160 4.75 -19.28 12.16
C VAL A 160 3.56 -20.16 11.77
N LEU A 161 3.48 -20.57 10.50
CA LEU A 161 2.38 -21.37 9.96
C LEU A 161 2.73 -22.86 9.86
N ALA A 162 3.99 -23.24 9.99
CA ALA A 162 4.49 -24.55 9.61
C ALA A 162 3.81 -25.72 10.34
N ASP A 163 3.62 -25.62 11.65
CA ASP A 163 2.95 -26.63 12.47
C ASP A 163 1.48 -26.82 12.06
N LEU A 164 0.75 -25.70 11.88
CA LEU A 164 -0.63 -25.72 11.42
C LEU A 164 -0.73 -26.38 10.03
N MET A 165 0.14 -26.02 9.11
CA MET A 165 0.15 -26.57 7.76
C MET A 165 0.49 -28.06 7.77
N ALA A 166 1.47 -28.47 8.58
CA ALA A 166 1.90 -29.87 8.72
C ALA A 166 0.78 -30.78 9.23
N VAL A 167 0.03 -30.34 10.26
CA VAL A 167 -1.13 -31.09 10.80
C VAL A 167 -2.16 -31.38 9.69
N HIS A 168 -2.33 -30.48 8.73
CA HIS A 168 -3.22 -30.66 7.59
C HIS A 168 -2.55 -31.30 6.37
N GLY A 169 -1.27 -31.64 6.49
CA GLY A 169 -0.47 -32.30 5.46
C GLY A 169 -0.14 -31.39 4.28
N LEU A 170 -0.19 -30.07 4.43
CA LEU A 170 0.33 -29.10 3.48
C LEU A 170 1.84 -28.94 3.73
N LYS A 171 2.65 -29.25 2.72
CA LYS A 171 4.11 -29.19 2.83
C LYS A 171 4.64 -27.87 2.31
N PRO A 172 5.62 -27.24 2.99
CA PRO A 172 6.26 -26.04 2.49
C PRO A 172 7.05 -26.37 1.20
N GLN A 173 7.03 -25.41 0.27
CA GLN A 173 7.88 -25.41 -0.93
C GLN A 173 9.02 -24.42 -0.76
N GLU A 174 9.98 -24.45 -1.66
CA GLU A 174 11.09 -23.51 -1.71
C GLU A 174 10.60 -22.06 -1.80
N ILE A 175 11.37 -21.16 -1.18
CA ILE A 175 11.13 -19.73 -1.31
C ILE A 175 11.80 -19.25 -2.60
N LEU A 176 11.02 -18.60 -3.44
CA LEU A 176 11.46 -18.04 -4.72
C LEU A 176 11.38 -16.51 -4.67
N GLU A 177 12.32 -15.87 -5.33
CA GLU A 177 12.23 -14.45 -5.65
C GLU A 177 11.79 -14.30 -7.10
N GLU A 178 10.64 -13.70 -7.31
CA GLU A 178 10.03 -13.52 -8.62
C GLU A 178 9.72 -12.04 -8.86
N LYS A 179 9.64 -11.62 -10.12
CA LYS A 179 9.06 -10.32 -10.46
C LYS A 179 7.57 -10.50 -10.75
N ILE A 180 6.74 -10.05 -9.84
CA ILE A 180 5.28 -10.03 -10.02
C ILE A 180 4.88 -8.57 -10.28
N GLU A 181 4.22 -8.31 -11.41
CA GLU A 181 3.86 -6.96 -11.85
C GLU A 181 5.06 -6.00 -11.88
N GLY A 182 6.23 -6.52 -12.33
CA GLY A 182 7.47 -5.76 -12.43
C GLY A 182 8.21 -5.52 -11.11
N ARG A 183 7.71 -5.99 -9.97
CA ARG A 183 8.27 -5.79 -8.63
C ARG A 183 8.83 -7.09 -8.06
N ALA A 184 10.00 -7.00 -7.42
CA ALA A 184 10.59 -8.13 -6.69
C ALA A 184 9.64 -8.57 -5.57
N THR A 185 9.36 -9.87 -5.52
CA THR A 185 8.42 -10.46 -4.58
C THR A 185 9.00 -11.80 -4.12
N ALA A 186 9.12 -11.99 -2.82
CA ALA A 186 9.44 -13.30 -2.25
C ALA A 186 8.16 -14.14 -2.16
N THR A 187 8.19 -15.36 -2.65
CA THR A 187 7.03 -16.26 -2.68
C THR A 187 7.36 -17.63 -2.10
N THR A 188 6.41 -18.22 -1.40
CA THR A 188 6.45 -19.64 -1.03
C THR A 188 5.04 -20.21 -0.97
N ARG A 189 4.93 -21.54 -0.99
CA ARG A 189 3.65 -22.24 -0.92
C ARG A 189 3.68 -23.36 0.11
N PHE A 190 2.57 -23.51 0.80
CA PHE A 190 2.25 -24.75 1.50
C PHE A 190 1.28 -25.55 0.65
N ALA A 191 1.70 -26.66 0.09
CA ALA A 191 0.93 -27.38 -0.91
C ALA A 191 0.60 -28.82 -0.51
N LYS A 192 -0.56 -29.30 -0.93
CA LYS A 192 -1.01 -30.70 -0.84
C LYS A 192 -1.92 -31.04 -2.01
N ARG A 193 -1.46 -31.93 -2.90
CA ARG A 193 -2.21 -32.37 -4.10
C ARG A 193 -2.69 -31.16 -4.93
N ASN A 194 -4.01 -30.88 -4.90
CA ASN A 194 -4.67 -29.88 -5.73
C ASN A 194 -5.01 -28.58 -4.97
N ARG A 195 -4.43 -28.34 -3.81
CA ARG A 195 -4.59 -27.11 -3.05
C ARG A 195 -3.28 -26.58 -2.48
N ALA A 196 -3.15 -25.27 -2.41
CA ALA A 196 -2.03 -24.63 -1.76
C ALA A 196 -2.44 -23.28 -1.13
N LEU A 197 -1.77 -22.92 -0.03
CA LEU A 197 -1.71 -21.58 0.48
C LEU A 197 -0.39 -20.97 0.00
N GLU A 198 -0.47 -19.96 -0.85
CA GLU A 198 0.67 -19.19 -1.31
C GLU A 198 0.82 -17.95 -0.45
N LEU A 199 2.04 -17.70 -0.02
CA LEU A 199 2.44 -16.51 0.71
C LEU A 199 3.39 -15.71 -0.16
N ARG A 200 3.16 -14.43 -0.27
CA ARG A 200 4.01 -13.47 -0.97
C ARG A 200 4.39 -12.37 0.00
N VAL A 201 5.64 -12.00 0.00
CA VAL A 201 6.11 -10.79 0.70
C VAL A 201 6.72 -9.86 -0.33
N ARG A 202 6.19 -8.65 -0.35
CA ARG A 202 6.65 -7.59 -1.22
C ARG A 202 6.72 -6.32 -0.39
N SER A 203 7.93 -5.81 -0.21
CA SER A 203 8.10 -4.56 0.52
C SER A 203 7.70 -4.63 1.99
N GLY A 204 7.88 -5.80 2.62
CA GLY A 204 7.42 -6.05 3.98
C GLY A 204 5.91 -6.31 4.08
N VAL A 205 5.15 -6.21 2.98
CA VAL A 205 3.72 -6.51 2.96
C VAL A 205 3.52 -7.98 2.61
N THR A 206 2.76 -8.67 3.45
CA THR A 206 2.41 -10.08 3.25
C THR A 206 1.07 -10.17 2.49
N ILE A 207 1.04 -11.02 1.47
CA ILE A 207 -0.17 -11.37 0.71
C ILE A 207 -0.36 -12.88 0.83
N ALA A 208 -1.55 -13.30 1.22
CA ALA A 208 -1.92 -14.71 1.30
C ALA A 208 -2.97 -15.04 0.24
N VAL A 209 -2.70 -16.06 -0.58
CA VAL A 209 -3.58 -16.50 -1.67
C VAL A 209 -3.87 -17.99 -1.53
N TYR A 210 -5.13 -18.35 -1.50
CA TYR A 210 -5.56 -19.74 -1.56
C TYR A 210 -5.64 -20.20 -3.01
N SER A 211 -5.21 -21.42 -3.27
CA SER A 211 -5.45 -22.07 -4.56
C SER A 211 -6.03 -23.46 -4.37
N ALA A 212 -7.02 -23.81 -5.18
CA ALA A 212 -7.55 -25.16 -5.24
C ALA A 212 -8.27 -25.43 -6.59
N GLY A 213 -7.98 -26.59 -7.18
CA GLY A 213 -8.60 -26.98 -8.45
C GLY A 213 -8.38 -25.99 -9.58
N GLY A 214 -7.20 -25.38 -9.69
CA GLY A 214 -6.86 -24.39 -10.73
C GLY A 214 -7.42 -22.98 -10.49
N ARG A 215 -8.10 -22.73 -9.37
CA ARG A 215 -8.65 -21.42 -9.01
C ARG A 215 -7.90 -20.80 -7.85
N GLN A 216 -7.79 -19.47 -7.86
CA GLN A 216 -7.14 -18.69 -6.81
C GLN A 216 -8.10 -17.67 -6.22
N ILE A 217 -7.90 -17.34 -4.94
CA ILE A 217 -8.63 -16.30 -4.22
C ILE A 217 -7.74 -15.72 -3.12
N PRO A 218 -7.52 -14.40 -3.07
CA PRO A 218 -6.83 -13.73 -1.97
C PRO A 218 -7.54 -13.95 -0.63
N HIS A 219 -6.78 -13.89 0.48
CA HIS A 219 -7.36 -14.12 1.81
C HIS A 219 -8.50 -13.15 2.15
N PRO A 220 -8.38 -11.84 1.94
CA PRO A 220 -9.49 -10.92 2.21
C PRO A 220 -10.76 -11.27 1.44
N ASP A 221 -10.65 -11.55 0.15
CA ASP A 221 -11.78 -11.92 -0.70
C ASP A 221 -12.43 -13.24 -0.27
N TYR A 222 -11.60 -14.19 0.20
CA TYR A 222 -12.11 -15.45 0.73
C TYR A 222 -12.93 -15.24 2.01
N MET A 223 -12.43 -14.38 2.92
CA MET A 223 -13.12 -14.04 4.16
C MET A 223 -14.44 -13.27 3.89
N GLU A 224 -14.42 -12.35 2.92
CA GLU A 224 -15.62 -11.63 2.48
C GLU A 224 -16.68 -12.60 1.95
N ARG A 225 -16.28 -13.53 1.08
CA ARG A 225 -17.20 -14.51 0.48
C ARG A 225 -17.72 -15.55 1.47
N LEU A 226 -17.00 -15.74 2.58
CA LEU A 226 -17.49 -16.52 3.72
C LEU A 226 -18.45 -15.72 4.63
N GLY A 227 -18.57 -14.39 4.44
CA GLY A 227 -19.38 -13.51 5.28
C GLY A 227 -18.75 -13.19 6.63
N VAL A 228 -17.42 -13.32 6.75
CA VAL A 228 -16.68 -13.12 8.01
C VAL A 228 -15.61 -12.01 7.93
N ALA A 229 -15.62 -11.19 6.90
CA ALA A 229 -14.64 -10.13 6.69
C ALA A 229 -14.51 -9.19 7.91
N ALA A 230 -15.62 -8.82 8.55
CA ALA A 230 -15.61 -7.98 9.75
C ALA A 230 -14.92 -8.62 10.98
N LEU A 231 -14.70 -9.94 10.97
CA LEU A 231 -14.05 -10.69 12.03
C LEU A 231 -12.61 -11.07 11.71
N MET A 232 -12.15 -10.75 10.50
CA MET A 232 -10.81 -11.03 10.01
C MET A 232 -9.78 -10.19 10.78
N ARG A 233 -8.65 -10.81 11.11
CA ARG A 233 -7.53 -10.16 11.81
C ARG A 233 -6.40 -9.77 10.87
N TYR A 234 -6.24 -10.52 9.80
CA TYR A 234 -5.24 -10.27 8.75
C TYR A 234 -5.69 -9.13 7.82
N PRO A 235 -4.78 -8.29 7.29
CA PRO A 235 -3.35 -8.27 7.56
C PRO A 235 -3.00 -7.64 8.91
N GLY A 236 -3.78 -6.69 9.40
CA GLY A 236 -3.51 -5.91 10.60
C GLY A 236 -2.18 -5.15 10.56
N LEU A 237 -2.09 -4.09 11.35
CA LEU A 237 -0.87 -3.29 11.50
C LEU A 237 -0.21 -3.63 12.83
N SER A 238 1.09 -3.92 12.82
CA SER A 238 1.87 -4.24 14.03
C SER A 238 3.33 -3.82 13.86
N LYS A 239 3.99 -3.51 14.98
CA LYS A 239 5.44 -3.25 15.04
C LYS A 239 6.27 -4.51 14.78
N ASP A 240 5.69 -5.66 15.06
CA ASP A 240 6.32 -6.93 14.76
C ASP A 240 5.91 -7.38 13.35
N PRO A 241 6.84 -7.43 12.40
CA PRO A 241 6.54 -7.87 11.03
C PRO A 241 5.95 -9.27 10.95
N LEU A 242 6.18 -10.12 11.97
CA LEU A 242 5.63 -11.47 12.04
C LEU A 242 4.18 -11.52 12.55
N ASP A 243 3.67 -10.42 13.10
CA ASP A 243 2.29 -10.39 13.61
C ASP A 243 1.25 -10.61 12.51
N THR A 244 1.52 -10.14 11.29
CA THR A 244 0.67 -10.41 10.12
C THR A 244 0.50 -11.92 9.89
N PHE A 245 1.56 -12.69 10.03
CA PHE A 245 1.50 -14.16 9.91
C PHE A 245 0.77 -14.82 11.08
N ARG A 246 0.91 -14.28 12.31
CA ARG A 246 0.15 -14.76 13.48
C ARG A 246 -1.34 -14.49 13.33
N ARG A 247 -1.70 -13.33 12.79
CA ARG A 247 -3.10 -12.97 12.48
C ARG A 247 -3.66 -13.85 11.38
N LEU A 248 -2.90 -14.08 10.30
CA LEU A 248 -3.26 -15.03 9.26
C LEU A 248 -3.48 -16.44 9.84
N ARG A 249 -2.58 -16.90 10.72
CA ARG A 249 -2.72 -18.20 11.41
C ARG A 249 -4.01 -18.29 12.21
N ALA A 250 -4.36 -17.21 12.93
CA ALA A 250 -5.60 -17.16 13.71
C ALA A 250 -6.85 -17.24 12.81
N ASP A 251 -6.84 -16.51 11.69
CA ASP A 251 -7.95 -16.54 10.72
C ASP A 251 -8.06 -17.90 10.02
N LEU A 252 -6.93 -18.53 9.70
CA LEU A 252 -6.89 -19.87 9.14
C LEU A 252 -7.55 -20.89 10.07
N ILE A 253 -7.20 -20.87 11.35
CA ILE A 253 -7.77 -21.78 12.36
C ILE A 253 -9.27 -21.56 12.51
N ARG A 254 -9.68 -20.28 12.55
CA ARG A 254 -11.06 -19.90 12.87
C ARG A 254 -12.01 -20.07 11.68
N PHE A 255 -11.59 -19.71 10.49
CA PHE A 255 -12.48 -19.56 9.34
C PHE A 255 -12.14 -20.44 8.15
N ALA A 256 -10.86 -20.76 7.93
CA ALA A 256 -10.41 -21.48 6.74
C ALA A 256 -10.26 -22.99 6.96
N ARG A 257 -10.79 -23.54 8.04
CA ARG A 257 -10.74 -24.99 8.35
C ARG A 257 -11.22 -25.87 7.18
N PRO A 258 -12.29 -25.53 6.44
CA PRO A 258 -12.71 -26.32 5.28
C PRO A 258 -11.65 -26.40 4.18
N PHE A 259 -10.92 -25.31 3.94
CA PHE A 259 -9.78 -25.29 3.02
C PHE A 259 -8.62 -26.15 3.57
N LEU A 260 -8.26 -25.98 4.83
CA LEU A 260 -7.15 -26.71 5.48
C LEU A 260 -7.39 -28.23 5.47
N THR A 261 -8.59 -28.69 5.77
CA THR A 261 -8.95 -30.12 5.78
C THR A 261 -9.14 -30.67 4.37
N GLY A 262 -9.49 -29.84 3.40
CA GLY A 262 -9.83 -30.24 2.04
C GLY A 262 -11.27 -30.76 1.89
N ASN A 263 -12.08 -30.70 2.93
CA ASN A 263 -13.44 -31.28 2.93
C ASN A 263 -14.44 -30.43 2.13
N ALA A 264 -14.11 -29.19 1.78
CA ALA A 264 -14.99 -28.26 1.07
C ALA A 264 -14.36 -27.65 -0.17
N LEU A 265 -13.55 -28.41 -0.92
CA LEU A 265 -12.94 -27.91 -2.17
C LEU A 265 -14.00 -27.53 -3.22
N LYS A 266 -15.16 -28.21 -3.23
CA LYS A 266 -16.31 -27.83 -4.08
C LYS A 266 -16.88 -26.46 -3.66
N GLN A 267 -16.99 -26.20 -2.36
CA GLN A 267 -17.42 -24.91 -1.83
C GLN A 267 -16.41 -23.82 -2.16
N PHE A 268 -15.11 -24.08 -1.96
CA PHE A 268 -14.05 -23.17 -2.36
C PHE A 268 -14.12 -22.83 -3.85
N ALA A 269 -14.29 -23.84 -4.72
CA ALA A 269 -14.41 -23.63 -6.16
C ALA A 269 -15.63 -22.75 -6.52
N ARG A 270 -16.76 -22.90 -5.80
CA ARG A 270 -17.94 -22.04 -5.97
C ARG A 270 -17.68 -20.61 -5.52
N LEU A 271 -17.02 -20.44 -4.37
CA LEU A 271 -16.65 -19.12 -3.86
C LEU A 271 -15.65 -18.43 -4.79
N ALA A 272 -14.61 -19.13 -5.24
CA ALA A 272 -13.62 -18.60 -6.18
C ALA A 272 -14.19 -18.30 -7.59
N ALA A 273 -15.34 -18.89 -7.95
CA ALA A 273 -16.02 -18.65 -9.24
C ALA A 273 -16.92 -17.42 -9.26
N LYS A 274 -17.30 -16.89 -8.09
CA LYS A 274 -18.06 -15.65 -8.03
C LYS A 274 -17.15 -14.51 -8.43
N SER A 275 -17.22 -14.04 -9.68
CA SER A 275 -16.59 -12.81 -10.10
C SER A 275 -17.13 -11.63 -9.27
N HIS A 276 -16.34 -10.59 -9.06
CA HIS A 276 -16.89 -9.31 -8.63
C HIS A 276 -17.98 -8.93 -9.62
N LYS A 277 -19.25 -8.92 -9.19
CA LYS A 277 -20.27 -8.14 -9.89
C LYS A 277 -19.84 -6.69 -9.69
N GLU A 278 -19.41 -6.04 -10.75
CA GLU A 278 -19.38 -4.58 -10.80
C GLU A 278 -20.73 -4.07 -10.26
N PRO A 279 -20.75 -3.05 -9.40
CA PRO A 279 -21.99 -2.41 -9.04
C PRO A 279 -22.62 -1.92 -10.34
N GLY A 280 -23.76 -2.51 -10.70
CA GLY A 280 -24.51 -2.13 -11.88
C GLY A 280 -24.80 -0.63 -11.83
N PRO A 281 -24.90 0.06 -12.98
CA PRO A 281 -25.13 1.49 -13.04
C PRO A 281 -26.37 1.82 -12.20
N ALA A 282 -26.21 2.82 -11.31
CA ALA A 282 -27.30 3.35 -10.51
C ALA A 282 -28.48 3.66 -11.42
N LYS A 283 -29.60 2.99 -11.19
CA LYS A 283 -30.85 3.31 -11.87
C LYS A 283 -31.17 4.76 -11.57
N SER A 284 -31.03 5.61 -12.58
CA SER A 284 -31.55 6.98 -12.56
C SER A 284 -33.03 6.91 -12.15
N ALA A 285 -33.34 7.48 -11.00
CA ALA A 285 -34.71 7.78 -10.64
C ALA A 285 -35.16 8.90 -11.59
N GLN A 286 -35.81 8.53 -12.68
CA GLN A 286 -36.67 9.41 -13.40
C GLN A 286 -38.10 9.31 -12.83
N GLU A 287 -38.52 10.45 -12.31
CA GLU A 287 -39.89 10.99 -12.32
C GLU A 287 -41.06 10.10 -11.92
N LYS A 288 -41.67 10.44 -10.80
CA LYS A 288 -43.04 11.02 -10.88
C LYS A 288 -43.28 11.90 -9.64
#